data_12b19c05ee1ebfaa32e260dd5c850135
#
_entry.id   12b19c05ee1ebfaa32e260dd5c850135
#
_cell.length_a   1.000
_cell.length_b   1.000
_cell.length_c   1.000
_cell.angle_alpha   90.00
_cell.angle_beta   90.00
_cell.angle_gamma   90.00
#
_symmetry.space_group_name_H-M   'P 1'
#
loop_
_entity.id
_entity.type
_entity.pdbx_description
1 polymer ?
#
loop_
_entity_poly.entity_id
_entity_poly.type
_entity_poly.pdbx_seq_one_letter_code
_entity_poly.pdbx_strand_id
1 'polypeptide(L)'
;MEKKEIFTMEAKRSLSGREKFAYGIGAVGKDMVYMLSASYISIYFLDVMGISAAAIAVLLMAARVFDAFNDPIMGVLVAKTKTRWGKFRPWLLVGTVTNAVVLYLMFTIPPELNGAGLVAYASVTYILWGMTYTMMDIPFWSMIPAFTEAGKEREGLSAFARSCAGVGSALVSIVTVMSVAALGKAFGGTTDNEINRIGYSKFALIIAVLFVIFILITCLCIKEKSTVDMKNASIGEMFRALIQNDQAMTVVVAIVMINTALYITQQLVYFFLKYDFSPSTYQGDFTLFNMVGGGCQILAMMILFPVLRRFMDTIKIFYTCFGMAVTGYILIIIISATGTSSVGWLFIPAAFIMSAVGVLNVITTVFLANTVDYGEFKNSRRDESVIFSMQTFVVKLASGIAGFISSMVLFVFHISSNKEAVVTEPIAASSRMGLRLSMTIIPIAVLVIGFIVFKKHYILTDRKLAEISTGLEKKHQN
;
A
#
# COMPACT_ATOMS: atom_id res chain seq x y z
N MET A 1 -17.72 -51.61 16.81
CA MET A 1 -18.15 -50.99 15.52
C MET A 1 -17.72 -49.54 15.55
N GLU A 2 -16.52 -49.30 15.09
CA GLU A 2 -15.95 -47.94 14.98
C GLU A 2 -16.58 -47.29 13.72
N LYS A 3 -17.26 -46.17 13.92
CA LYS A 3 -17.63 -45.30 12.82
C LYS A 3 -16.35 -44.69 12.24
N LYS A 4 -15.83 -45.24 11.18
CA LYS A 4 -14.96 -44.55 10.26
C LYS A 4 -15.76 -43.37 9.69
N GLU A 5 -15.53 -42.18 10.21
CA GLU A 5 -15.92 -40.95 9.54
C GLU A 5 -15.12 -40.88 8.25
N ILE A 6 -15.83 -41.16 7.16
CA ILE A 6 -15.33 -40.96 5.80
C ILE A 6 -15.21 -39.44 5.65
N PHE A 7 -14.02 -38.90 5.88
CA PHE A 7 -13.62 -37.58 5.41
C PHE A 7 -13.61 -37.68 3.86
N THR A 8 -14.75 -37.41 3.24
CA THR A 8 -14.78 -37.11 1.83
C THR A 8 -13.92 -35.91 1.58
N MET A 9 -12.77 -36.12 0.95
CA MET A 9 -11.96 -35.04 0.37
C MET A 9 -12.85 -34.27 -0.62
N GLU A 10 -13.49 -33.20 -0.15
CA GLU A 10 -14.00 -32.20 -1.08
C GLU A 10 -12.79 -31.67 -1.86
N ALA A 11 -12.72 -32.02 -3.14
CA ALA A 11 -11.78 -31.44 -4.07
C ALA A 11 -11.79 -29.92 -3.84
N LYS A 12 -10.64 -29.34 -3.49
CA LYS A 12 -10.53 -27.91 -3.19
C LYS A 12 -11.15 -27.12 -4.34
N ARG A 13 -12.35 -26.60 -4.09
CA ARG A 13 -13.17 -25.88 -5.05
C ARG A 13 -12.45 -24.58 -5.41
N SER A 14 -12.17 -24.37 -6.70
CA SER A 14 -11.68 -23.08 -7.18
C SER A 14 -12.63 -21.95 -6.76
N LEU A 15 -12.08 -20.75 -6.50
CA LEU A 15 -12.88 -19.59 -6.14
C LEU A 15 -13.88 -19.25 -7.23
N SER A 16 -15.14 -19.13 -6.85
CA SER A 16 -16.19 -18.69 -7.75
C SER A 16 -15.99 -17.23 -8.18
N GLY A 17 -16.52 -16.83 -9.33
CA GLY A 17 -16.50 -15.44 -9.78
C GLY A 17 -17.10 -14.48 -8.76
N ARG A 18 -18.15 -14.92 -8.03
CA ARG A 18 -18.78 -14.14 -6.96
C ARG A 18 -17.82 -13.87 -5.78
N GLU A 19 -17.05 -14.87 -5.37
CA GLU A 19 -16.06 -14.73 -4.28
C GLU A 19 -14.93 -13.79 -4.70
N LYS A 20 -14.42 -13.92 -5.93
CA LYS A 20 -13.41 -13.02 -6.49
C LYS A 20 -13.90 -11.58 -6.54
N PHE A 21 -15.10 -11.35 -7.05
CA PHE A 21 -15.71 -10.03 -7.12
C PHE A 21 -15.94 -9.43 -5.74
N ALA A 22 -16.47 -10.21 -4.79
CA ALA A 22 -16.68 -9.76 -3.41
C ALA A 22 -15.36 -9.36 -2.72
N TYR A 23 -14.26 -10.06 -2.99
CA TYR A 23 -12.94 -9.71 -2.49
C TYR A 23 -12.42 -8.42 -3.14
N GLY A 24 -12.59 -8.29 -4.45
CA GLY A 24 -12.19 -7.09 -5.19
C GLY A 24 -12.92 -5.83 -4.71
N ILE A 25 -14.24 -5.91 -4.49
CA ILE A 25 -15.01 -4.75 -4.00
C ILE A 25 -14.61 -4.34 -2.58
N GLY A 26 -14.24 -5.30 -1.72
CA GLY A 26 -13.63 -5.01 -0.43
C GLY A 26 -12.30 -4.26 -0.55
N ALA A 27 -11.46 -4.64 -1.54
CA ALA A 27 -10.23 -3.93 -1.83
C ALA A 27 -10.49 -2.48 -2.29
N VAL A 28 -11.51 -2.24 -3.12
CA VAL A 28 -11.93 -0.88 -3.50
C VAL A 28 -12.26 -0.05 -2.25
N GLY A 29 -13.14 -0.56 -1.38
CA GLY A 29 -13.60 0.18 -0.20
C GLY A 29 -12.49 0.54 0.77
N LYS A 30 -11.60 -0.41 1.07
CA LYS A 30 -10.49 -0.15 2.00
C LYS A 30 -9.51 0.89 1.47
N ASP A 31 -9.22 0.88 0.16
CA ASP A 31 -8.28 1.84 -0.42
C ASP A 31 -8.92 3.20 -0.70
N MET A 32 -10.23 3.29 -0.83
CA MET A 32 -10.95 4.57 -0.79
C MET A 32 -10.71 5.30 0.55
N VAL A 33 -10.86 4.60 1.67
CA VAL A 33 -10.60 5.15 3.02
C VAL A 33 -9.13 5.51 3.20
N TYR A 34 -8.22 4.63 2.77
CA TYR A 34 -6.79 4.89 2.85
C TYR A 34 -6.39 6.15 2.07
N MET A 35 -6.87 6.28 0.84
CA MET A 35 -6.53 7.42 -0.02
C MET A 35 -7.06 8.74 0.51
N LEU A 36 -8.30 8.75 1.04
CA LEU A 36 -8.86 9.94 1.67
C LEU A 36 -8.01 10.41 2.84
N SER A 37 -7.62 9.49 3.73
CA SER A 37 -6.78 9.82 4.88
C SER A 37 -5.34 10.15 4.48
N ALA A 38 -4.70 9.34 3.63
CA ALA A 38 -3.29 9.52 3.31
C ALA A 38 -3.01 10.82 2.53
N SER A 39 -3.92 11.23 1.64
CA SER A 39 -3.69 12.37 0.74
C SER A 39 -4.36 13.66 1.21
N TYR A 40 -5.51 13.58 1.89
CA TYR A 40 -6.30 14.77 2.17
C TYR A 40 -6.31 15.20 3.64
N ILE A 41 -5.84 14.35 4.57
CA ILE A 41 -5.85 14.71 5.99
C ILE A 41 -4.94 15.89 6.31
N SER A 42 -3.75 15.95 5.69
CA SER A 42 -2.82 17.07 5.90
C SER A 42 -3.39 18.39 5.38
N ILE A 43 -4.10 18.35 4.23
CA ILE A 43 -4.79 19.52 3.68
C ILE A 43 -5.92 19.95 4.62
N TYR A 44 -6.73 18.99 5.08
CA TYR A 44 -7.82 19.28 6.00
C TYR A 44 -7.33 19.89 7.33
N PHE A 45 -6.28 19.33 7.92
CA PHE A 45 -5.71 19.85 9.16
C PHE A 45 -5.06 21.21 8.98
N LEU A 46 -4.31 21.45 7.90
CA LEU A 46 -3.60 22.70 7.63
C LEU A 46 -4.55 23.80 7.19
N ASP A 47 -5.27 23.56 6.08
CA ASP A 47 -5.98 24.61 5.35
C ASP A 47 -7.39 24.87 5.91
N VAL A 48 -8.05 23.82 6.42
CA VAL A 48 -9.42 23.94 6.92
C VAL A 48 -9.43 24.18 8.43
N MET A 49 -8.61 23.44 9.18
CA MET A 49 -8.60 23.52 10.65
C MET A 49 -7.53 24.48 11.21
N GLY A 50 -6.60 24.96 10.38
CA GLY A 50 -5.58 25.91 10.81
C GLY A 50 -4.52 25.33 11.76
N ILE A 51 -4.32 24.01 11.76
CA ILE A 51 -3.26 23.36 12.54
C ILE A 51 -1.91 23.69 11.90
N SER A 52 -0.92 24.11 12.68
CA SER A 52 0.39 24.46 12.14
C SER A 52 1.08 23.28 11.46
N ALA A 53 1.80 23.55 10.36
CA ALA A 53 2.55 22.53 9.63
C ALA A 53 3.54 21.76 10.53
N ALA A 54 4.16 22.44 11.51
CA ALA A 54 5.06 21.81 12.47
C ALA A 54 4.33 20.79 13.36
N ALA A 55 3.13 21.12 13.85
CA ALA A 55 2.32 20.20 14.66
C ALA A 55 1.88 18.98 13.83
N ILE A 56 1.47 19.18 12.57
CA ILE A 56 1.12 18.10 11.65
C ILE A 56 2.34 17.19 11.39
N ALA A 57 3.51 17.75 11.16
CA ALA A 57 4.72 16.97 10.94
C ALA A 57 5.06 16.08 12.15
N VAL A 58 4.98 16.63 13.36
CA VAL A 58 5.19 15.85 14.60
C VAL A 58 4.13 14.76 14.76
N LEU A 59 2.86 15.09 14.50
CA LEU A 59 1.75 14.14 14.56
C LEU A 59 1.98 12.96 13.59
N LEU A 60 2.28 13.25 12.33
CA LEU A 60 2.51 12.21 11.32
C LEU A 60 3.72 11.34 11.66
N MET A 61 4.79 11.94 12.20
CA MET A 61 5.96 11.19 12.65
C MET A 61 5.63 10.28 13.85
N ALA A 62 4.92 10.80 14.84
CA ALA A 62 4.48 10.02 16.01
C ALA A 62 3.59 8.83 15.60
N ALA A 63 2.67 9.06 14.65
CA ALA A 63 1.84 7.99 14.10
C ALA A 63 2.68 6.90 13.39
N ARG A 64 3.72 7.26 12.64
CA ARG A 64 4.63 6.28 12.03
C ARG A 64 5.39 5.44 13.04
N VAL A 65 5.84 6.06 14.13
CA VAL A 65 6.49 5.35 15.24
C VAL A 65 5.50 4.39 15.91
N PHE A 66 4.26 4.84 16.15
CA PHE A 66 3.20 4.01 16.70
C PHE A 66 2.90 2.81 15.80
N ASP A 67 2.75 3.03 14.50
CA ASP A 67 2.49 1.98 13.50
C ASP A 67 3.59 0.91 13.51
N ALA A 68 4.85 1.29 13.72
CA ALA A 68 5.98 0.36 13.77
C ALA A 68 5.82 -0.72 14.84
N PHE A 69 5.14 -0.40 15.95
CA PHE A 69 4.83 -1.36 17.02
C PHE A 69 3.46 -2.01 16.82
N ASN A 70 2.47 -1.24 16.38
CA ASN A 70 1.09 -1.70 16.23
C ASN A 70 0.94 -2.80 15.16
N ASP A 71 1.58 -2.66 14.00
CA ASP A 71 1.40 -3.59 12.88
C ASP A 71 1.83 -5.03 13.22
N PRO A 72 3.03 -5.27 13.77
CA PRO A 72 3.44 -6.61 14.18
C PRO A 72 2.57 -7.20 15.31
N ILE A 73 2.19 -6.38 16.29
CA ILE A 73 1.32 -6.82 17.39
C ILE A 73 -0.03 -7.26 16.84
N MET A 74 -0.60 -6.48 15.91
CA MET A 74 -1.87 -6.81 15.27
C MET A 74 -1.79 -8.11 14.48
N GLY A 75 -0.70 -8.34 13.74
CA GLY A 75 -0.45 -9.61 13.04
C GLY A 75 -0.50 -10.81 13.96
N VAL A 76 0.11 -10.69 15.15
CA VAL A 76 0.08 -11.74 16.18
C VAL A 76 -1.32 -11.93 16.78
N LEU A 77 -2.04 -10.85 17.08
CA LEU A 77 -3.41 -10.92 17.60
C LEU A 77 -4.35 -11.64 16.63
N VAL A 78 -4.28 -11.28 15.35
CA VAL A 78 -5.04 -11.96 14.29
C VAL A 78 -4.65 -13.43 14.18
N ALA A 79 -3.35 -13.74 14.24
CA ALA A 79 -2.86 -15.12 14.17
C ALA A 79 -3.41 -16.00 15.29
N LYS A 80 -3.57 -15.47 16.51
CA LYS A 80 -4.09 -16.18 17.69
C LYS A 80 -5.60 -16.27 17.74
N THR A 81 -6.32 -15.55 16.88
CA THR A 81 -7.77 -15.51 16.93
C THR A 81 -8.40 -16.81 16.42
N LYS A 82 -9.33 -17.36 17.20
CA LYS A 82 -10.13 -18.54 16.87
C LYS A 82 -11.58 -18.23 17.16
N THR A 83 -12.41 -18.11 16.11
CA THR A 83 -13.84 -17.89 16.27
C THR A 83 -14.66 -18.81 15.36
N ARG A 84 -15.96 -18.95 15.64
CA ARG A 84 -16.90 -19.70 14.80
C ARG A 84 -17.05 -19.09 13.39
N TRP A 85 -16.68 -17.81 13.24
CA TRP A 85 -16.75 -17.08 11.94
C TRP A 85 -15.46 -17.15 11.14
N GLY A 86 -14.43 -17.79 11.70
CA GLY A 86 -13.09 -17.84 11.14
C GLY A 86 -12.09 -17.01 11.94
N LYS A 87 -10.90 -16.86 11.39
CA LYS A 87 -9.77 -16.13 11.98
C LYS A 87 -9.75 -14.66 11.57
N PHE A 88 -10.05 -14.36 10.30
CA PHE A 88 -9.89 -13.05 9.70
C PHE A 88 -11.17 -12.21 9.67
N ARG A 89 -12.33 -12.82 9.38
CA ARG A 89 -13.61 -12.11 9.25
C ARG A 89 -14.01 -11.28 10.45
N PRO A 90 -13.84 -11.73 11.71
CA PRO A 90 -14.16 -10.90 12.87
C PRO A 90 -13.35 -9.62 12.91
N TRP A 91 -12.06 -9.69 12.59
CA TRP A 91 -11.17 -8.54 12.55
C TRP A 91 -11.49 -7.61 11.38
N LEU A 92 -11.84 -8.16 10.21
CA LEU A 92 -12.32 -7.36 9.08
C LEU A 92 -13.53 -6.54 9.48
N LEU A 93 -14.52 -7.16 10.11
CA LEU A 93 -15.77 -6.48 10.46
C LEU A 93 -15.55 -5.44 11.57
N VAL A 94 -14.94 -5.84 12.69
CA VAL A 94 -14.68 -4.94 13.82
C VAL A 94 -13.76 -3.80 13.41
N GLY A 95 -12.65 -4.10 12.71
CA GLY A 95 -11.70 -3.10 12.21
C GLY A 95 -12.37 -2.12 11.25
N THR A 96 -13.22 -2.61 10.34
CA THR A 96 -13.93 -1.76 9.38
C THR A 96 -14.92 -0.81 10.06
N VAL A 97 -15.77 -1.32 10.95
CA VAL A 97 -16.78 -0.49 11.64
C VAL A 97 -16.10 0.56 12.53
N THR A 98 -15.10 0.15 13.31
CA THR A 98 -14.37 1.09 14.16
C THR A 98 -13.58 2.12 13.34
N ASN A 99 -12.94 1.69 12.24
CA ASN A 99 -12.23 2.61 11.35
C ASN A 99 -13.15 3.59 10.64
N ALA A 100 -14.33 3.15 10.20
CA ALA A 100 -15.33 4.01 9.59
C ALA A 100 -15.82 5.13 10.55
N VAL A 101 -16.04 4.78 11.82
CA VAL A 101 -16.41 5.76 12.87
C VAL A 101 -15.25 6.73 13.10
N VAL A 102 -14.03 6.23 13.25
CA VAL A 102 -12.85 7.08 13.49
C VAL A 102 -12.56 7.97 12.28
N LEU A 103 -12.71 7.47 11.04
CA LEU A 103 -12.59 8.27 9.82
C LEU A 103 -13.57 9.45 9.84
N TYR A 104 -14.83 9.19 10.16
CA TYR A 104 -15.83 10.25 10.26
C TYR A 104 -15.49 11.28 11.34
N LEU A 105 -15.08 10.84 12.54
CA LEU A 105 -14.64 11.74 13.63
C LEU A 105 -13.43 12.57 13.22
N MET A 106 -12.46 11.98 12.53
CA MET A 106 -11.24 12.64 12.08
C MET A 106 -11.51 13.80 11.10
N PHE A 107 -12.55 13.68 10.25
CA PHE A 107 -13.00 14.74 9.34
C PHE A 107 -14.20 15.54 9.87
N THR A 108 -14.59 15.35 11.15
CA THR A 108 -15.69 16.07 11.81
C THR A 108 -15.21 16.58 13.16
N ILE A 109 -14.29 17.55 13.12
CA ILE A 109 -13.73 18.14 14.34
C ILE A 109 -14.76 19.13 14.94
N PRO A 110 -15.09 19.02 16.25
CA PRO A 110 -16.00 19.96 16.92
C PRO A 110 -15.53 21.41 16.78
N PRO A 111 -16.44 22.35 16.51
CA PRO A 111 -16.08 23.76 16.28
C PRO A 111 -15.50 24.48 17.52
N GLU A 112 -15.80 23.95 18.70
CA GLU A 112 -15.35 24.53 19.98
C GLU A 112 -13.88 24.26 20.28
N LEU A 113 -13.30 23.26 19.60
CA LEU A 113 -11.89 22.89 19.80
C LEU A 113 -10.96 23.87 19.10
N ASN A 114 -10.03 24.41 19.86
CA ASN A 114 -8.99 25.32 19.37
C ASN A 114 -7.64 25.04 20.06
N GLY A 115 -6.58 25.65 19.57
CA GLY A 115 -5.23 25.56 20.13
C GLY A 115 -4.78 24.11 20.41
N ALA A 116 -4.33 23.84 21.64
CA ALA A 116 -3.82 22.54 22.05
C ALA A 116 -4.88 21.43 22.03
N GLY A 117 -6.15 21.77 22.34
CA GLY A 117 -7.27 20.81 22.29
C GLY A 117 -7.54 20.30 20.87
N LEU A 118 -7.46 21.19 19.89
CA LEU A 118 -7.60 20.83 18.47
C LEU A 118 -6.47 19.89 18.02
N VAL A 119 -5.21 20.19 18.34
CA VAL A 119 -4.05 19.36 17.99
C VAL A 119 -4.15 17.99 18.68
N ALA A 120 -4.55 17.96 19.95
CA ALA A 120 -4.74 16.71 20.69
C ALA A 120 -5.83 15.84 20.07
N TYR A 121 -7.00 16.40 19.72
CA TYR A 121 -8.08 15.67 19.05
C TYR A 121 -7.63 15.11 17.68
N ALA A 122 -6.99 15.93 16.85
CA ALA A 122 -6.47 15.53 15.56
C ALA A 122 -5.44 14.39 15.71
N SER A 123 -4.56 14.48 16.71
CA SER A 123 -3.53 13.45 16.97
C SER A 123 -4.15 12.12 17.42
N VAL A 124 -5.08 12.16 18.36
CA VAL A 124 -5.76 10.95 18.86
C VAL A 124 -6.57 10.28 17.75
N THR A 125 -7.37 11.04 17.01
CA THR A 125 -8.19 10.47 15.94
C THR A 125 -7.34 9.91 14.80
N TYR A 126 -6.22 10.54 14.43
CA TYR A 126 -5.32 10.04 13.39
C TYR A 126 -4.60 8.75 13.81
N ILE A 127 -4.10 8.68 15.06
CA ILE A 127 -3.47 7.46 15.58
C ILE A 127 -4.48 6.32 15.69
N LEU A 128 -5.70 6.59 16.18
CA LEU A 128 -6.78 5.60 16.24
C LEU A 128 -7.19 5.14 14.84
N TRP A 129 -7.20 6.05 13.85
CA TRP A 129 -7.46 5.68 12.46
C TRP A 129 -6.42 4.68 11.96
N GLY A 130 -5.13 4.95 12.16
CA GLY A 130 -4.03 4.02 11.77
C GLY A 130 -4.18 2.66 12.43
N MET A 131 -4.44 2.62 13.74
CA MET A 131 -4.63 1.40 14.50
C MET A 131 -5.83 0.57 13.99
N THR A 132 -6.99 1.20 13.84
CA THR A 132 -8.21 0.51 13.38
C THR A 132 -8.12 0.11 11.90
N TYR A 133 -7.41 0.88 11.07
CA TYR A 133 -7.09 0.50 9.69
C TYR A 133 -6.25 -0.77 9.64
N THR A 134 -5.20 -0.85 10.44
CA THR A 134 -4.33 -2.04 10.54
C THR A 134 -5.11 -3.27 11.00
N MET A 135 -6.09 -3.11 11.92
CA MET A 135 -6.97 -4.21 12.37
C MET A 135 -7.76 -4.85 11.24
N MET A 136 -8.05 -4.12 10.16
CA MET A 136 -8.75 -4.60 8.99
C MET A 136 -7.80 -4.99 7.86
N ASP A 137 -6.77 -4.20 7.59
CA ASP A 137 -5.89 -4.35 6.43
C ASP A 137 -5.04 -5.63 6.49
N ILE A 138 -4.46 -5.94 7.65
CA ILE A 138 -3.65 -7.17 7.83
C ILE A 138 -4.49 -8.43 7.60
N PRO A 139 -5.67 -8.62 8.24
CA PRO A 139 -6.53 -9.77 7.95
C PRO A 139 -6.96 -9.83 6.49
N PHE A 140 -7.27 -8.69 5.86
CA PHE A 140 -7.70 -8.64 4.47
C PHE A 140 -6.67 -9.30 3.54
N TRP A 141 -5.42 -8.86 3.59
CA TRP A 141 -4.36 -9.44 2.74
C TRP A 141 -3.97 -10.85 3.17
N SER A 142 -4.02 -11.16 4.46
CA SER A 142 -3.73 -12.49 5.02
C SER A 142 -4.75 -13.56 4.59
N MET A 143 -5.94 -13.16 4.15
CA MET A 143 -6.94 -14.09 3.62
C MET A 143 -6.51 -14.73 2.29
N ILE A 144 -5.71 -14.06 1.46
CA ILE A 144 -5.31 -14.60 0.14
C ILE A 144 -4.73 -16.01 0.25
N PRO A 145 -3.67 -16.27 1.02
CA PRO A 145 -3.14 -17.62 1.17
C PRO A 145 -4.07 -18.57 1.95
N ALA A 146 -5.01 -18.04 2.73
CA ALA A 146 -5.90 -18.86 3.54
C ALA A 146 -7.02 -19.54 2.71
N PHE A 147 -7.38 -18.99 1.55
CA PHE A 147 -8.44 -19.56 0.71
C PHE A 147 -8.05 -19.81 -0.75
N THR A 148 -6.77 -19.56 -1.13
CA THR A 148 -6.22 -19.89 -2.44
C THR A 148 -5.08 -20.88 -2.33
N GLU A 149 -4.93 -21.71 -3.36
CA GLU A 149 -3.71 -22.50 -3.56
C GLU A 149 -2.62 -21.67 -4.24
N ALA A 150 -1.36 -22.07 -4.06
CA ALA A 150 -0.25 -21.49 -4.80
C ALA A 150 -0.44 -21.71 -6.31
N GLY A 151 -0.04 -20.72 -7.11
CA GLY A 151 -0.14 -20.76 -8.56
C GLY A 151 -1.16 -19.79 -9.13
N LYS A 152 -1.71 -20.11 -10.32
CA LYS A 152 -2.51 -19.17 -11.13
C LYS A 152 -3.72 -18.56 -10.42
N GLU A 153 -4.39 -19.31 -9.54
CA GLU A 153 -5.56 -18.79 -8.82
C GLU A 153 -5.17 -17.69 -7.84
N ARG A 154 -4.11 -17.92 -7.04
CA ARG A 154 -3.56 -16.94 -6.09
C ARG A 154 -3.03 -15.71 -6.81
N GLU A 155 -2.30 -15.92 -7.90
CA GLU A 155 -1.78 -14.83 -8.74
C GLU A 155 -2.90 -13.98 -9.32
N GLY A 156 -3.92 -14.63 -9.89
CA GLY A 156 -5.07 -13.94 -10.47
C GLY A 156 -5.87 -13.16 -9.44
N LEU A 157 -6.11 -13.71 -8.24
CA LEU A 157 -6.80 -13.01 -7.17
C LEU A 157 -5.97 -11.84 -6.62
N SER A 158 -4.66 -12.03 -6.44
CA SER A 158 -3.75 -10.96 -5.97
C SER A 158 -3.72 -9.80 -6.96
N ALA A 159 -3.60 -10.09 -8.26
CA ALA A 159 -3.63 -9.09 -9.32
C ALA A 159 -4.97 -8.34 -9.33
N PHE A 160 -6.08 -9.07 -9.29
CA PHE A 160 -7.41 -8.48 -9.29
C PHE A 160 -7.65 -7.60 -8.05
N ALA A 161 -7.31 -8.09 -6.85
CA ALA A 161 -7.47 -7.33 -5.62
C ALA A 161 -6.60 -6.06 -5.60
N ARG A 162 -5.34 -6.14 -6.04
CA ARG A 162 -4.45 -4.96 -6.13
C ARG A 162 -4.95 -3.95 -7.16
N SER A 163 -5.49 -4.42 -8.28
CA SER A 163 -6.10 -3.54 -9.28
C SER A 163 -7.33 -2.83 -8.74
N CYS A 164 -8.22 -3.56 -8.07
CA CYS A 164 -9.40 -2.99 -7.41
C CYS A 164 -9.02 -1.97 -6.34
N ALA A 165 -7.99 -2.24 -5.54
CA ALA A 165 -7.41 -1.31 -4.58
C ALA A 165 -6.95 -0.01 -5.26
N GLY A 166 -6.20 -0.14 -6.37
CA GLY A 166 -5.79 1.00 -7.19
C GLY A 166 -6.97 1.81 -7.75
N VAL A 167 -8.03 1.15 -8.19
CA VAL A 167 -9.27 1.82 -8.64
C VAL A 167 -9.92 2.60 -7.50
N GLY A 168 -10.00 2.02 -6.28
CA GLY A 168 -10.53 2.71 -5.10
C GLY A 168 -9.76 4.00 -4.78
N SER A 169 -8.43 3.92 -4.78
CA SER A 169 -7.55 5.08 -4.59
C SER A 169 -7.74 6.14 -5.68
N ALA A 170 -7.79 5.73 -6.95
CA ALA A 170 -7.98 6.65 -8.08
C ALA A 170 -9.34 7.36 -8.03
N LEU A 171 -10.41 6.64 -7.71
CA LEU A 171 -11.74 7.24 -7.57
C LEU A 171 -11.73 8.37 -6.54
N VAL A 172 -11.20 8.12 -5.34
CA VAL A 172 -11.15 9.15 -4.29
C VAL A 172 -10.26 10.31 -4.72
N SER A 173 -9.09 10.06 -5.33
CA SER A 173 -8.21 11.12 -5.81
C SER A 173 -8.89 12.07 -6.81
N ILE A 174 -9.73 11.52 -7.69
CA ILE A 174 -10.40 12.30 -8.74
C ILE A 174 -11.60 13.06 -8.19
N VAL A 175 -12.42 12.41 -7.36
CA VAL A 175 -13.73 12.98 -7.00
C VAL A 175 -13.71 13.84 -5.73
N THR A 176 -12.68 13.73 -4.85
CA THR A 176 -12.71 14.36 -3.53
C THR A 176 -12.94 15.87 -3.60
N VAL A 177 -12.13 16.60 -4.36
CA VAL A 177 -12.20 18.07 -4.37
C VAL A 177 -13.56 18.56 -4.85
N MET A 178 -14.08 17.96 -5.92
CA MET A 178 -15.39 18.33 -6.48
C MET A 178 -16.51 17.94 -5.53
N SER A 179 -16.46 16.75 -4.93
CA SER A 179 -17.48 16.26 -4.00
C SER A 179 -17.50 17.06 -2.71
N VAL A 180 -16.35 17.42 -2.16
CA VAL A 180 -16.22 18.26 -0.97
C VAL A 180 -16.87 19.63 -1.22
N ALA A 181 -16.54 20.29 -2.32
CA ALA A 181 -17.12 21.58 -2.68
C ALA A 181 -18.65 21.49 -2.89
N ALA A 182 -19.12 20.48 -3.62
CA ALA A 182 -20.54 20.28 -3.88
C ALA A 182 -21.34 19.98 -2.60
N LEU A 183 -20.85 19.04 -1.77
CA LEU A 183 -21.50 18.67 -0.51
C LEU A 183 -21.49 19.83 0.48
N GLY A 184 -20.38 20.56 0.60
CA GLY A 184 -20.29 21.70 1.50
C GLY A 184 -21.32 22.77 1.18
N LYS A 185 -21.50 23.11 -0.09
CA LYS A 185 -22.54 24.04 -0.54
C LYS A 185 -23.95 23.49 -0.32
N ALA A 186 -24.18 22.23 -0.65
CA ALA A 186 -25.51 21.60 -0.49
C ALA A 186 -25.97 21.52 0.96
N PHE A 187 -25.04 21.42 1.91
CA PHE A 187 -25.33 21.35 3.35
C PHE A 187 -25.15 22.69 4.08
N GLY A 188 -25.18 23.82 3.37
CA GLY A 188 -25.34 25.16 3.94
C GLY A 188 -24.04 25.90 4.26
N GLY A 189 -22.89 25.48 3.75
CA GLY A 189 -21.66 26.24 3.85
C GLY A 189 -21.71 27.52 3.03
N THR A 190 -21.36 28.66 3.65
CA THR A 190 -21.44 30.00 3.07
C THR A 190 -20.06 30.56 2.75
N THR A 191 -19.06 30.25 3.56
CA THR A 191 -17.66 30.63 3.34
C THR A 191 -16.87 29.43 2.82
N ASP A 192 -15.75 29.68 2.14
CA ASP A 192 -14.88 28.62 1.61
C ASP A 192 -14.43 27.64 2.71
N ASN A 193 -14.13 28.15 3.90
CA ASN A 193 -13.75 27.31 5.04
C ASN A 193 -14.92 26.44 5.53
N GLU A 194 -16.12 27.01 5.66
CA GLU A 194 -17.34 26.25 6.03
C GLU A 194 -17.67 25.20 4.98
N ILE A 195 -17.60 25.56 3.68
CA ILE A 195 -17.84 24.63 2.58
C ILE A 195 -16.87 23.44 2.66
N ASN A 196 -15.60 23.69 2.86
CA ASN A 196 -14.60 22.63 2.98
C ASN A 196 -14.82 21.80 4.26
N ARG A 197 -15.04 22.42 5.40
CA ARG A 197 -15.26 21.74 6.68
C ARG A 197 -16.48 20.80 6.63
N ILE A 198 -17.62 21.30 6.18
CA ILE A 198 -18.85 20.52 6.02
C ILE A 198 -18.68 19.47 4.93
N GLY A 199 -18.07 19.85 3.80
CA GLY A 199 -17.86 18.98 2.67
C GLY A 199 -16.99 17.77 3.00
N TYR A 200 -15.86 17.95 3.66
CA TYR A 200 -14.99 16.83 4.10
C TYR A 200 -15.70 15.91 5.07
N SER A 201 -16.46 16.45 6.04
CA SER A 201 -17.25 15.65 6.98
C SER A 201 -18.29 14.78 6.28
N LYS A 202 -19.07 15.37 5.35
CA LYS A 202 -20.11 14.63 4.60
C LYS A 202 -19.49 13.62 3.63
N PHE A 203 -18.41 13.99 2.97
CA PHE A 203 -17.71 13.08 2.06
C PHE A 203 -17.08 11.90 2.81
N ALA A 204 -16.43 12.16 3.96
CA ALA A 204 -15.89 11.10 4.82
C ALA A 204 -16.99 10.13 5.30
N LEU A 205 -18.18 10.64 5.62
CA LEU A 205 -19.33 9.80 5.98
C LEU A 205 -19.75 8.88 4.82
N ILE A 206 -19.84 9.42 3.60
CA ILE A 206 -20.19 8.63 2.41
C ILE A 206 -19.17 7.52 2.19
N ILE A 207 -17.87 7.86 2.22
CA ILE A 207 -16.77 6.90 2.05
C ILE A 207 -16.80 5.84 3.15
N ALA A 208 -17.04 6.25 4.41
CA ALA A 208 -17.15 5.33 5.55
C ALA A 208 -18.30 4.32 5.38
N VAL A 209 -19.46 4.78 4.94
CA VAL A 209 -20.63 3.92 4.68
C VAL A 209 -20.36 2.94 3.54
N LEU A 210 -19.82 3.41 2.42
CA LEU A 210 -19.44 2.55 1.29
C LEU A 210 -18.41 1.50 1.69
N PHE A 211 -17.43 1.88 2.48
CA PHE A 211 -16.41 0.98 3.01
C PHE A 211 -17.02 -0.14 3.84
N VAL A 212 -17.91 0.20 4.78
CA VAL A 212 -18.61 -0.81 5.60
C VAL A 212 -19.42 -1.77 4.72
N ILE A 213 -20.17 -1.24 3.76
CA ILE A 213 -20.97 -2.07 2.83
C ILE A 213 -20.06 -3.02 2.02
N PHE A 214 -18.96 -2.54 1.48
CA PHE A 214 -18.08 -3.33 0.63
C PHE A 214 -17.37 -4.43 1.43
N ILE A 215 -16.89 -4.14 2.62
CA ILE A 215 -16.28 -5.17 3.49
C ILE A 215 -17.35 -6.16 4.01
N LEU A 216 -18.56 -5.70 4.28
CA LEU A 216 -19.65 -6.60 4.67
C LEU A 216 -19.96 -7.60 3.56
N ILE A 217 -20.03 -7.15 2.28
CA ILE A 217 -20.17 -8.03 1.12
C ILE A 217 -19.05 -9.06 1.08
N THR A 218 -17.80 -8.63 1.31
CA THR A 218 -16.64 -9.53 1.37
C THR A 218 -16.81 -10.58 2.46
N CYS A 219 -17.16 -10.16 3.68
CA CYS A 219 -17.35 -11.06 4.83
C CYS A 219 -18.49 -12.08 4.64
N LEU A 220 -19.55 -11.70 3.94
CA LEU A 220 -20.72 -12.57 3.71
C LEU A 220 -20.47 -13.58 2.55
N CYS A 221 -19.73 -13.16 1.54
CA CYS A 221 -19.51 -14.00 0.34
C CYS A 221 -18.34 -14.96 0.48
N ILE A 222 -17.31 -14.62 1.28
CA ILE A 222 -16.10 -15.43 1.40
C ILE A 222 -16.16 -16.27 2.68
N LYS A 223 -15.90 -17.57 2.55
CA LYS A 223 -15.74 -18.48 3.67
C LYS A 223 -14.26 -18.88 3.79
N GLU A 224 -13.69 -18.71 4.98
CA GLU A 224 -12.33 -19.18 5.27
C GLU A 224 -12.30 -20.71 5.22
N LYS A 225 -11.38 -21.29 4.44
CA LYS A 225 -11.28 -22.74 4.24
C LYS A 225 -10.25 -23.41 5.15
N SER A 226 -9.31 -22.64 5.68
CA SER A 226 -8.20 -23.17 6.48
C SER A 226 -8.27 -22.66 7.90
N THR A 227 -8.56 -23.54 8.85
CA THR A 227 -8.35 -23.37 10.28
C THR A 227 -7.25 -24.33 10.70
N VAL A 228 -6.01 -24.12 10.22
CA VAL A 228 -4.88 -24.83 10.82
C VAL A 228 -4.72 -24.32 12.24
N ASP A 229 -4.90 -25.23 13.20
CA ASP A 229 -4.77 -24.92 14.62
C ASP A 229 -3.34 -24.50 14.93
N MET A 230 -3.15 -23.20 15.12
CA MET A 230 -1.86 -22.69 15.60
C MET A 230 -1.70 -23.12 17.06
N LYS A 231 -0.64 -23.92 17.35
CA LYS A 231 -0.21 -24.19 18.74
C LYS A 231 -0.04 -22.86 19.46
N ASN A 232 -0.35 -22.82 20.76
CA ASN A 232 -0.25 -21.61 21.60
C ASN A 232 1.21 -21.13 21.68
N ALA A 233 1.67 -20.44 20.63
CA ALA A 233 3.01 -19.89 20.59
C ALA A 233 3.03 -18.48 21.19
N SER A 234 4.11 -18.17 21.91
CA SER A 234 4.36 -16.82 22.42
C SER A 234 4.61 -15.84 21.28
N ILE A 235 4.42 -14.54 21.54
CA ILE A 235 4.72 -13.46 20.56
C ILE A 235 6.17 -13.59 20.07
N GLY A 236 7.13 -13.82 20.99
CA GLY A 236 8.54 -13.98 20.64
C GLY A 236 8.82 -15.19 19.73
N GLU A 237 8.12 -16.31 19.93
CA GLU A 237 8.24 -17.50 19.08
C GLU A 237 7.68 -17.25 17.67
N MET A 238 6.61 -16.45 17.54
CA MET A 238 6.06 -16.08 16.24
C MET A 238 7.02 -15.18 15.45
N PHE A 239 7.62 -14.19 16.10
CA PHE A 239 8.66 -13.36 15.47
C PHE A 239 9.91 -14.18 15.12
N ARG A 240 10.31 -15.11 15.98
CA ARG A 240 11.44 -15.99 15.68
C ARG A 240 11.15 -16.88 14.48
N ALA A 241 9.94 -17.43 14.36
CA ALA A 241 9.54 -18.22 13.20
C ALA A 241 9.53 -17.41 11.90
N LEU A 242 9.11 -16.14 11.95
CA LEU A 242 9.20 -15.23 10.82
C LEU A 242 10.65 -14.99 10.39
N ILE A 243 11.54 -14.68 11.33
CA ILE A 243 12.98 -14.47 11.04
C ILE A 243 13.61 -15.76 10.51
N GLN A 244 13.16 -16.93 10.97
CA GLN A 244 13.62 -18.24 10.49
C GLN A 244 13.08 -18.59 9.09
N ASN A 245 12.06 -17.87 8.61
CA ASN A 245 11.56 -18.00 7.24
C ASN A 245 12.40 -17.11 6.30
N ASP A 246 13.52 -17.66 5.85
CA ASP A 246 14.49 -16.99 4.95
C ASP A 246 13.85 -16.44 3.68
N GLN A 247 12.82 -17.12 3.14
CA GLN A 247 12.12 -16.69 1.95
C GLN A 247 11.20 -15.48 2.23
N ALA A 248 10.50 -15.48 3.36
CA ALA A 248 9.70 -14.33 3.78
C ALA A 248 10.59 -13.10 4.00
N MET A 249 11.74 -13.25 4.67
CA MET A 249 12.68 -12.17 4.88
C MET A 249 13.28 -11.63 3.57
N THR A 250 13.55 -12.51 2.61
CA THR A 250 14.01 -12.10 1.27
C THR A 250 12.98 -11.23 0.55
N VAL A 251 11.70 -11.64 0.59
CA VAL A 251 10.61 -10.85 -0.02
C VAL A 251 10.40 -9.54 0.72
N VAL A 252 10.45 -9.53 2.04
CA VAL A 252 10.35 -8.33 2.89
C VAL A 252 11.42 -7.30 2.51
N VAL A 253 12.67 -7.72 2.39
CA VAL A 253 13.77 -6.83 1.94
C VAL A 253 13.50 -6.28 0.53
N ALA A 254 13.04 -7.11 -0.40
CA ALA A 254 12.68 -6.66 -1.75
C ALA A 254 11.56 -5.60 -1.71
N ILE A 255 10.54 -5.78 -0.87
CA ILE A 255 9.44 -4.81 -0.70
C ILE A 255 9.98 -3.47 -0.16
N VAL A 256 10.88 -3.49 0.82
CA VAL A 256 11.52 -2.26 1.34
C VAL A 256 12.24 -1.52 0.21
N MET A 257 13.07 -2.22 -0.57
CA MET A 257 13.86 -1.60 -1.63
C MET A 257 12.97 -1.01 -2.73
N ILE A 258 11.96 -1.75 -3.21
CA ILE A 258 11.02 -1.29 -4.24
C ILE A 258 10.27 -0.04 -3.77
N ASN A 259 9.69 -0.09 -2.56
CA ASN A 259 8.91 1.03 -2.05
C ASN A 259 9.78 2.24 -1.70
N THR A 260 10.99 2.04 -1.19
CA THR A 260 11.94 3.15 -0.93
C THR A 260 12.26 3.89 -2.22
N ALA A 261 12.60 3.16 -3.31
CA ALA A 261 12.86 3.76 -4.61
C ALA A 261 11.67 4.57 -5.12
N LEU A 262 10.46 3.99 -5.05
CA LEU A 262 9.22 4.67 -5.46
C LEU A 262 8.96 5.94 -4.65
N TYR A 263 9.04 5.86 -3.32
CA TYR A 263 8.74 7.00 -2.44
C TYR A 263 9.75 8.12 -2.56
N ILE A 264 11.04 7.84 -2.79
CA ILE A 264 12.04 8.88 -3.11
C ILE A 264 11.61 9.64 -4.36
N THR A 265 11.22 8.93 -5.42
CA THR A 265 10.75 9.54 -6.67
C THR A 265 9.50 10.39 -6.43
N GLN A 266 8.50 9.85 -5.74
CA GLN A 266 7.24 10.58 -5.46
C GLN A 266 7.47 11.85 -4.64
N GLN A 267 8.43 11.85 -3.73
CA GLN A 267 8.74 13.02 -2.91
C GLN A 267 9.57 14.07 -3.66
N LEU A 268 10.51 13.66 -4.49
CA LEU A 268 11.41 14.57 -5.18
C LEU A 268 10.87 15.08 -6.53
N VAL A 269 9.94 14.37 -7.19
CA VAL A 269 9.41 14.77 -8.50
C VAL A 269 8.73 16.15 -8.48
N TYR A 270 8.07 16.50 -7.38
CA TYR A 270 7.49 17.84 -7.22
C TYR A 270 8.55 18.93 -7.31
N PHE A 271 9.66 18.77 -6.57
CA PHE A 271 10.77 19.72 -6.55
C PHE A 271 11.53 19.73 -7.87
N PHE A 272 11.67 18.57 -8.52
CA PHE A 272 12.26 18.47 -9.85
C PHE A 272 11.47 19.26 -10.89
N LEU A 273 10.15 19.13 -10.92
CA LEU A 273 9.31 19.90 -11.83
C LEU A 273 9.37 21.39 -11.50
N LYS A 274 9.28 21.76 -10.21
CA LYS A 274 9.24 23.16 -9.75
C LYS A 274 10.54 23.91 -10.02
N TYR A 275 11.69 23.26 -9.85
CA TYR A 275 12.97 23.97 -9.84
C TYR A 275 13.88 23.67 -11.03
N ASP A 276 13.63 22.60 -11.75
CA ASP A 276 14.51 22.17 -12.85
C ASP A 276 13.76 22.02 -14.19
N PHE A 277 12.69 21.24 -14.26
CA PHE A 277 12.11 20.80 -15.52
C PHE A 277 11.10 21.78 -16.12
N SER A 278 10.09 22.21 -15.36
CA SER A 278 8.99 23.07 -15.85
C SER A 278 8.55 24.11 -14.82
N PRO A 279 9.42 25.04 -14.41
CA PRO A 279 9.13 25.98 -13.33
C PRO A 279 7.87 26.82 -13.48
N SER A 280 7.49 27.15 -14.72
CA SER A 280 6.29 27.98 -15.02
C SER A 280 4.97 27.20 -14.93
N THR A 281 4.98 25.89 -15.13
CA THR A 281 3.77 25.03 -15.26
C THR A 281 3.75 23.86 -14.26
N TYR A 282 4.71 23.81 -13.34
CA TYR A 282 4.98 22.66 -12.46
C TYR A 282 3.76 22.08 -11.73
N GLN A 283 2.78 22.92 -11.34
CA GLN A 283 1.59 22.43 -10.60
C GLN A 283 0.69 21.56 -11.49
N GLY A 284 0.42 22.04 -12.71
CA GLY A 284 -0.33 21.28 -13.71
C GLY A 284 0.43 20.05 -14.16
N ASP A 285 1.73 20.20 -14.41
CA ASP A 285 2.62 19.14 -14.85
C ASP A 285 2.77 18.02 -13.81
N PHE A 286 2.87 18.39 -12.53
CA PHE A 286 2.87 17.42 -11.43
C PHE A 286 1.56 16.61 -11.35
N THR A 287 0.43 17.32 -11.54
CA THR A 287 -0.89 16.66 -11.57
C THR A 287 -1.00 15.69 -12.75
N LEU A 288 -0.60 16.13 -13.93
CA LEU A 288 -0.61 15.30 -15.15
C LEU A 288 0.34 14.09 -15.03
N PHE A 289 1.54 14.30 -14.52
CA PHE A 289 2.52 13.23 -14.29
C PHE A 289 1.95 12.13 -13.36
N ASN A 290 1.35 12.53 -12.24
CA ASN A 290 0.74 11.57 -11.31
C ASN A 290 -0.49 10.89 -11.90
N MET A 291 -1.31 11.60 -12.67
CA MET A 291 -2.51 11.04 -13.29
C MET A 291 -2.16 10.00 -14.35
N VAL A 292 -1.22 10.32 -15.24
CA VAL A 292 -0.73 9.37 -16.25
C VAL A 292 -0.01 8.19 -15.58
N GLY A 293 0.88 8.47 -14.63
CA GLY A 293 1.62 7.43 -13.90
C GLY A 293 0.68 6.48 -13.14
N GLY A 294 -0.28 7.02 -12.40
CA GLY A 294 -1.29 6.23 -11.68
C GLY A 294 -2.17 5.39 -12.62
N GLY A 295 -2.59 5.96 -13.75
CA GLY A 295 -3.31 5.23 -14.79
C GLY A 295 -2.49 4.07 -15.35
N CYS A 296 -1.22 4.31 -15.70
CA CYS A 296 -0.30 3.26 -16.17
C CYS A 296 -0.10 2.17 -15.11
N GLN A 297 0.02 2.54 -13.84
CA GLN A 297 0.16 1.60 -12.73
C GLN A 297 -1.04 0.66 -12.62
N ILE A 298 -2.27 1.19 -12.65
CA ILE A 298 -3.49 0.40 -12.58
C ILE A 298 -3.63 -0.51 -13.80
N LEU A 299 -3.42 0.02 -15.01
CA LEU A 299 -3.48 -0.75 -16.24
C LEU A 299 -2.42 -1.87 -16.27
N ALA A 300 -1.25 -1.61 -15.71
CA ALA A 300 -0.21 -2.63 -15.61
C ALA A 300 -0.61 -3.77 -14.67
N MET A 301 -1.24 -3.49 -13.53
CA MET A 301 -1.78 -4.51 -12.64
C MET A 301 -2.89 -5.33 -13.30
N MET A 302 -3.79 -4.67 -14.03
CA MET A 302 -4.96 -5.31 -14.63
C MET A 302 -4.65 -6.08 -15.91
N ILE A 303 -3.76 -5.56 -16.75
CA ILE A 303 -3.54 -6.05 -18.11
C ILE A 303 -2.12 -6.57 -18.29
N LEU A 304 -1.10 -5.77 -17.95
CA LEU A 304 0.29 -6.13 -18.24
C LEU A 304 0.73 -7.38 -17.45
N PHE A 305 0.40 -7.46 -16.17
CA PHE A 305 0.76 -8.63 -15.35
C PHE A 305 0.13 -9.94 -15.90
N PRO A 306 -1.19 -10.05 -16.14
CA PRO A 306 -1.77 -11.25 -16.73
C PRO A 306 -1.23 -11.59 -18.13
N VAL A 307 -0.91 -10.57 -18.94
CA VAL A 307 -0.30 -10.78 -20.27
C VAL A 307 1.10 -11.36 -20.12
N LEU A 308 1.95 -10.75 -19.32
CA LEU A 308 3.32 -11.26 -19.09
C LEU A 308 3.29 -12.67 -18.51
N ARG A 309 2.32 -12.99 -17.63
CA ARG A 309 2.20 -14.32 -17.01
C ARG A 309 1.84 -15.43 -17.99
N ARG A 310 1.36 -15.10 -19.17
CA ARG A 310 1.13 -16.10 -20.25
C ARG A 310 2.45 -16.59 -20.87
N PHE A 311 3.48 -15.77 -20.84
CA PHE A 311 4.76 -16.02 -21.52
C PHE A 311 5.93 -16.24 -20.57
N MET A 312 5.80 -15.81 -19.31
CA MET A 312 6.90 -15.78 -18.34
C MET A 312 6.46 -16.28 -16.97
N ASP A 313 7.40 -16.91 -16.25
CA ASP A 313 7.25 -17.24 -14.83
C ASP A 313 7.29 -15.99 -13.96
N THR A 314 6.69 -16.05 -12.77
CA THR A 314 6.61 -14.90 -11.84
C THR A 314 7.98 -14.28 -11.50
N ILE A 315 9.02 -15.11 -11.35
CA ILE A 315 10.39 -14.63 -11.09
C ILE A 315 10.96 -13.87 -12.30
N LYS A 316 10.72 -14.35 -13.52
CA LYS A 316 11.17 -13.65 -14.73
C LYS A 316 10.45 -12.32 -14.90
N ILE A 317 9.14 -12.27 -14.62
CA ILE A 317 8.37 -11.02 -14.65
C ILE A 317 8.94 -10.03 -13.62
N PHE A 318 9.25 -10.50 -12.41
CA PHE A 318 9.87 -9.67 -11.37
C PHE A 318 11.17 -9.03 -11.88
N TYR A 319 12.06 -9.82 -12.51
CA TYR A 319 13.29 -9.29 -13.08
C TYR A 319 13.06 -8.31 -14.23
N THR A 320 12.10 -8.60 -15.10
CA THR A 320 11.71 -7.69 -16.19
C THR A 320 11.24 -6.35 -15.66
N CYS A 321 10.41 -6.35 -14.60
CA CYS A 321 9.93 -5.10 -13.99
C CYS A 321 11.06 -4.28 -13.36
N PHE A 322 12.06 -4.91 -12.74
CA PHE A 322 13.24 -4.16 -12.29
C PHE A 322 13.97 -3.50 -13.47
N GLY A 323 14.17 -4.22 -14.57
CA GLY A 323 14.73 -3.67 -15.80
C GLY A 323 13.91 -2.51 -16.34
N MET A 324 12.57 -2.65 -16.39
CA MET A 324 11.68 -1.58 -16.82
C MET A 324 11.79 -0.33 -15.93
N ALA A 325 11.80 -0.49 -14.61
CA ALA A 325 11.93 0.64 -13.69
C ALA A 325 13.28 1.36 -13.88
N VAL A 326 14.39 0.62 -13.95
CA VAL A 326 15.72 1.20 -14.19
C VAL A 326 15.77 1.92 -15.54
N THR A 327 15.20 1.33 -16.61
CA THR A 327 15.09 1.97 -17.92
C THR A 327 14.31 3.30 -17.82
N GLY A 328 13.21 3.32 -17.09
CA GLY A 328 12.44 4.55 -16.88
C GLY A 328 13.26 5.65 -16.18
N TYR A 329 14.04 5.32 -15.15
CA TYR A 329 14.94 6.29 -14.50
C TYR A 329 16.04 6.79 -15.44
N ILE A 330 16.64 5.93 -16.25
CA ILE A 330 17.62 6.32 -17.27
C ILE A 330 16.98 7.27 -18.28
N LEU A 331 15.74 7.00 -18.71
CA LEU A 331 15.02 7.89 -19.63
C LEU A 331 14.77 9.26 -19.01
N ILE A 332 14.46 9.39 -17.70
CA ILE A 332 14.35 10.68 -17.02
C ILE A 332 15.68 11.46 -17.15
N ILE A 333 16.82 10.82 -16.94
CA ILE A 333 18.16 11.46 -17.05
C ILE A 333 18.36 11.97 -18.48
N ILE A 334 18.12 11.12 -19.48
CA ILE A 334 18.32 11.47 -20.90
C ILE A 334 17.41 12.64 -21.29
N ILE A 335 16.11 12.56 -21.00
CA ILE A 335 15.13 13.59 -21.33
C ILE A 335 15.48 14.91 -20.63
N SER A 336 15.86 14.86 -19.37
CA SER A 336 16.27 16.05 -18.63
C SER A 336 17.54 16.69 -19.18
N ALA A 337 18.44 15.90 -19.79
CA ALA A 337 19.66 16.40 -20.42
C ALA A 337 19.40 17.09 -21.78
N THR A 338 18.28 16.83 -22.45
CA THR A 338 17.93 17.49 -23.73
C THR A 338 17.51 18.94 -23.58
N GLY A 339 17.26 19.41 -22.34
CA GLY A 339 16.80 20.77 -22.08
C GLY A 339 15.32 21.03 -22.44
N THR A 340 14.54 19.98 -22.76
CA THR A 340 13.10 20.10 -22.99
C THR A 340 12.38 20.40 -21.66
N SER A 341 11.34 21.23 -21.70
CA SER A 341 10.45 21.54 -20.58
C SER A 341 9.03 21.00 -20.76
N SER A 342 8.76 20.27 -21.85
CA SER A 342 7.44 19.70 -22.09
C SER A 342 7.23 18.42 -21.25
N VAL A 343 6.26 18.46 -20.34
CA VAL A 343 5.92 17.32 -19.45
C VAL A 343 5.51 16.06 -20.22
N GLY A 344 5.01 16.20 -21.45
CA GLY A 344 4.63 15.06 -22.30
C GLY A 344 5.77 14.04 -22.50
N TRP A 345 7.02 14.49 -22.54
CA TRP A 345 8.17 13.59 -22.63
C TRP A 345 8.37 12.77 -21.36
N LEU A 346 8.00 13.30 -20.19
CA LEU A 346 8.09 12.58 -18.93
C LEU A 346 7.02 11.48 -18.77
N PHE A 347 5.97 11.48 -19.59
CA PHE A 347 4.97 10.40 -19.56
C PHE A 347 5.55 9.04 -19.95
N ILE A 348 6.55 9.01 -20.83
CA ILE A 348 7.20 7.77 -21.23
C ILE A 348 7.92 7.12 -20.03
N PRO A 349 8.89 7.78 -19.37
CA PRO A 349 9.53 7.20 -18.19
C PRO A 349 8.54 6.96 -17.03
N ALA A 350 7.54 7.82 -16.84
CA ALA A 350 6.49 7.59 -15.84
C ALA A 350 5.75 6.28 -16.12
N ALA A 351 5.36 6.01 -17.38
CA ALA A 351 4.73 4.77 -17.77
C ALA A 351 5.62 3.55 -17.48
N PHE A 352 6.91 3.62 -17.78
CA PHE A 352 7.87 2.54 -17.48
C PHE A 352 7.99 2.29 -15.98
N ILE A 353 8.23 3.32 -15.17
CA ILE A 353 8.43 3.21 -13.72
C ILE A 353 7.13 2.75 -13.04
N MET A 354 6.01 3.43 -13.31
CA MET A 354 4.75 3.16 -12.60
C MET A 354 4.13 1.84 -13.03
N SER A 355 4.26 1.43 -14.31
CA SER A 355 3.84 0.09 -14.75
C SER A 355 4.67 -1.00 -14.08
N ALA A 356 5.99 -0.83 -13.99
CA ALA A 356 6.85 -1.76 -13.29
C ALA A 356 6.46 -1.89 -11.81
N VAL A 357 6.24 -0.77 -11.12
CA VAL A 357 5.81 -0.74 -9.72
C VAL A 357 4.44 -1.41 -9.54
N GLY A 358 3.49 -1.17 -10.44
CA GLY A 358 2.19 -1.82 -10.42
C GLY A 358 2.32 -3.35 -10.45
N VAL A 359 3.06 -3.87 -11.40
CA VAL A 359 3.31 -5.32 -11.50
C VAL A 359 4.10 -5.85 -10.30
N LEU A 360 5.11 -5.13 -9.81
CA LEU A 360 5.88 -5.52 -8.63
C LEU A 360 5.01 -5.59 -7.37
N ASN A 361 4.03 -4.70 -7.20
CA ASN A 361 3.08 -4.76 -6.08
C ASN A 361 2.22 -6.03 -6.10
N VAL A 362 1.80 -6.48 -7.29
CA VAL A 362 1.09 -7.75 -7.44
C VAL A 362 2.00 -8.92 -7.09
N ILE A 363 3.19 -8.97 -7.71
CA ILE A 363 4.12 -10.10 -7.55
C ILE A 363 4.62 -10.23 -6.11
N THR A 364 4.94 -9.14 -5.43
CA THR A 364 5.37 -9.19 -4.02
C THR A 364 4.27 -9.71 -3.11
N THR A 365 3.00 -9.41 -3.39
CA THR A 365 1.86 -9.98 -2.67
C THR A 365 1.76 -11.50 -2.90
N VAL A 366 1.96 -11.95 -4.15
CA VAL A 366 2.00 -13.39 -4.49
C VAL A 366 3.18 -14.07 -3.80
N PHE A 367 4.37 -13.47 -3.85
CA PHE A 367 5.56 -14.04 -3.22
C PHE A 367 5.39 -14.16 -1.70
N LEU A 368 4.86 -13.14 -1.02
CA LEU A 368 4.56 -13.24 0.41
C LEU A 368 3.58 -14.37 0.72
N ALA A 369 2.51 -14.50 -0.07
CA ALA A 369 1.56 -15.59 0.09
C ALA A 369 2.23 -16.97 -0.10
N ASN A 370 3.17 -17.09 -1.03
CA ASN A 370 3.92 -18.33 -1.25
C ASN A 370 4.90 -18.63 -0.11
N THR A 371 5.45 -17.60 0.55
CA THR A 371 6.33 -17.81 1.72
C THR A 371 5.57 -18.33 2.94
N VAL A 372 4.26 -18.16 3.01
CA VAL A 372 3.40 -18.77 4.04
C VAL A 372 3.43 -20.30 3.89
N ASP A 373 3.18 -20.79 2.68
CA ASP A 373 3.19 -22.24 2.38
C ASP A 373 4.59 -22.85 2.61
N TYR A 374 5.65 -22.12 2.23
CA TYR A 374 7.03 -22.52 2.52
C TYR A 374 7.31 -22.59 4.03
N GLY A 375 6.83 -21.62 4.80
CA GLY A 375 6.96 -21.62 6.27
C GLY A 375 6.25 -22.82 6.91
N GLU A 376 5.05 -23.16 6.43
CA GLU A 376 4.31 -24.34 6.88
C GLU A 376 5.06 -25.64 6.55
N PHE A 377 5.60 -25.74 5.35
CA PHE A 377 6.37 -26.91 4.93
C PHE A 377 7.65 -27.10 5.73
N LYS A 378 8.44 -26.01 5.92
CA LYS A 378 9.74 -26.03 6.58
C LYS A 378 9.64 -26.11 8.10
N ASN A 379 8.76 -25.28 8.68
CA ASN A 379 8.69 -25.07 10.14
C ASN A 379 7.43 -25.67 10.77
N SER A 380 6.57 -26.32 9.98
CA SER A 380 5.26 -26.86 10.42
C SER A 380 4.38 -25.78 11.08
N ARG A 381 4.50 -24.54 10.65
CA ARG A 381 3.75 -23.38 11.14
C ARG A 381 3.28 -22.52 9.97
N ARG A 382 2.01 -22.12 10.05
CA ARG A 382 1.36 -21.28 9.04
C ARG A 382 1.05 -19.91 9.63
N ASP A 383 1.92 -18.95 9.36
CA ASP A 383 1.94 -17.63 10.02
C ASP A 383 1.50 -16.48 9.05
N GLU A 384 0.33 -16.62 8.37
CA GLU A 384 -0.14 -15.66 7.34
C GLU A 384 -0.18 -14.22 7.87
N SER A 385 -0.86 -14.03 9.01
CA SER A 385 -1.07 -12.69 9.57
C SER A 385 0.23 -12.03 10.01
N VAL A 386 1.19 -12.81 10.51
CA VAL A 386 2.51 -12.30 10.93
C VAL A 386 3.31 -11.86 9.69
N ILE A 387 3.29 -12.66 8.62
CA ILE A 387 3.99 -12.34 7.37
C ILE A 387 3.39 -11.09 6.71
N PHE A 388 2.06 -10.99 6.64
CA PHE A 388 1.41 -9.82 6.03
C PHE A 388 1.48 -8.56 6.92
N SER A 389 1.53 -8.69 8.24
CA SER A 389 1.80 -7.54 9.13
C SER A 389 3.18 -6.94 8.89
N MET A 390 4.17 -7.80 8.60
CA MET A 390 5.49 -7.32 8.20
C MET A 390 5.48 -6.58 6.87
N GLN A 391 4.64 -6.98 5.90
CA GLN A 391 4.47 -6.20 4.67
C GLN A 391 3.99 -4.78 4.98
N THR A 392 2.96 -4.63 5.79
CA THR A 392 2.43 -3.31 6.16
C THR A 392 3.48 -2.48 6.89
N PHE A 393 4.16 -3.06 7.87
CA PHE A 393 5.25 -2.41 8.61
C PHE A 393 6.37 -1.93 7.68
N VAL A 394 6.88 -2.78 6.78
CA VAL A 394 8.04 -2.43 5.95
C VAL A 394 7.70 -1.43 4.85
N VAL A 395 6.47 -1.37 4.37
CA VAL A 395 6.01 -0.31 3.45
C VAL A 395 6.05 1.06 4.15
N LYS A 396 5.58 1.12 5.41
CA LYS A 396 5.67 2.35 6.23
C LYS A 396 7.12 2.72 6.54
N LEU A 397 7.97 1.73 6.87
CA LEU A 397 9.40 1.92 7.08
C LEU A 397 10.08 2.49 5.83
N ALA A 398 9.79 1.92 4.65
CA ALA A 398 10.31 2.40 3.38
C ALA A 398 9.93 3.87 3.11
N SER A 399 8.70 4.28 3.46
CA SER A 399 8.27 5.69 3.33
C SER A 399 9.05 6.62 4.27
N GLY A 400 9.38 6.17 5.47
CA GLY A 400 10.23 6.90 6.42
C GLY A 400 11.66 7.05 5.92
N ILE A 401 12.27 5.96 5.44
CA ILE A 401 13.63 5.98 4.85
C ILE A 401 13.66 6.92 3.64
N ALA A 402 12.67 6.84 2.76
CA ALA A 402 12.58 7.71 1.60
C ALA A 402 12.42 9.19 2.00
N GLY A 403 11.62 9.46 3.03
CA GLY A 403 11.46 10.82 3.59
C GLY A 403 12.78 11.40 4.11
N PHE A 404 13.53 10.59 4.84
CA PHE A 404 14.84 10.99 5.33
C PHE A 404 15.82 11.28 4.17
N ILE A 405 15.93 10.35 3.20
CA ILE A 405 16.80 10.52 2.03
C ILE A 405 16.40 11.75 1.23
N SER A 406 15.10 11.94 0.96
CA SER A 406 14.60 13.08 0.21
C SER A 406 14.88 14.42 0.92
N SER A 407 14.71 14.47 2.23
CA SER A 407 15.02 15.65 3.04
C SER A 407 16.51 15.97 3.03
N MET A 408 17.37 14.94 3.12
CA MET A 408 18.82 15.11 3.01
C MET A 408 19.24 15.63 1.63
N VAL A 409 18.61 15.15 0.55
CA VAL A 409 18.84 15.66 -0.81
C VAL A 409 18.50 17.15 -0.88
N LEU A 410 17.32 17.55 -0.40
CA LEU A 410 16.90 18.96 -0.40
C LEU A 410 17.85 19.84 0.42
N PHE A 411 18.30 19.34 1.57
CA PHE A 411 19.24 20.05 2.44
C PHE A 411 20.62 20.22 1.80
N VAL A 412 21.22 19.15 1.29
CA VAL A 412 22.57 19.16 0.69
C VAL A 412 22.63 20.06 -0.54
N PHE A 413 21.57 20.09 -1.33
CA PHE A 413 21.50 20.94 -2.54
C PHE A 413 20.86 22.31 -2.28
N HIS A 414 20.66 22.71 -1.03
CA HIS A 414 20.11 24.01 -0.63
C HIS A 414 18.76 24.34 -1.29
N ILE A 415 17.89 23.33 -1.46
CA ILE A 415 16.57 23.48 -2.04
C ILE A 415 15.58 23.72 -0.91
N SER A 416 14.77 24.78 -1.00
CA SER A 416 13.73 25.05 -0.01
C SER A 416 12.72 23.90 0.04
N SER A 417 12.49 23.36 1.24
CA SER A 417 11.45 22.37 1.47
C SER A 417 10.04 22.97 1.55
N ASN A 418 9.94 24.32 1.61
CA ASN A 418 8.65 25.01 1.64
C ASN A 418 7.98 24.93 0.26
N LYS A 419 6.92 24.12 0.16
CA LYS A 419 6.17 23.94 -1.09
C LYS A 419 5.47 25.20 -1.57
N GLU A 420 5.19 26.14 -0.67
CA GLU A 420 4.47 27.38 -0.94
C GLU A 420 5.39 28.57 -1.24
N ALA A 421 6.70 28.43 -1.02
CA ALA A 421 7.64 29.51 -1.30
C ALA A 421 7.61 29.86 -2.79
N VAL A 422 7.32 31.11 -3.10
CA VAL A 422 7.45 31.66 -4.45
C VAL A 422 8.94 31.60 -4.82
N VAL A 423 9.23 31.02 -5.98
CA VAL A 423 10.61 30.97 -6.49
C VAL A 423 11.00 32.40 -6.93
N THR A 424 11.69 33.11 -6.04
CA THR A 424 12.13 34.49 -6.32
C THR A 424 13.47 34.55 -7.05
N GLU A 425 14.29 33.49 -6.95
CA GLU A 425 15.59 33.41 -7.63
C GLU A 425 15.82 32.02 -8.27
N PRO A 426 16.49 31.94 -9.42
CA PRO A 426 16.83 30.67 -10.05
C PRO A 426 17.85 29.92 -9.17
N ILE A 427 17.53 28.68 -8.86
CA ILE A 427 18.43 27.79 -8.12
C ILE A 427 19.71 27.53 -8.93
N ALA A 428 20.84 27.41 -8.23
CA ALA A 428 22.16 27.13 -8.83
C ALA A 428 22.09 25.87 -9.75
N ALA A 429 22.83 25.92 -10.86
CA ALA A 429 22.87 24.80 -11.80
C ALA A 429 23.36 23.49 -11.14
N SER A 430 24.28 23.57 -10.18
CA SER A 430 24.74 22.44 -9.36
C SER A 430 23.62 21.81 -8.54
N SER A 431 22.74 22.63 -7.93
CA SER A 431 21.60 22.16 -7.13
C SER A 431 20.55 21.47 -8.00
N ARG A 432 20.26 22.02 -9.19
CA ARG A 432 19.37 21.38 -10.18
C ARG A 432 19.90 20.02 -10.64
N MET A 433 21.20 19.96 -10.99
CA MET A 433 21.85 18.70 -11.38
C MET A 433 21.86 17.70 -10.22
N GLY A 434 22.14 18.16 -9.01
CA GLY A 434 22.11 17.33 -7.80
C GLY A 434 20.72 16.73 -7.54
N LEU A 435 19.66 17.52 -7.65
CA LEU A 435 18.28 17.06 -7.52
C LEU A 435 17.93 16.01 -8.58
N ARG A 436 18.27 16.27 -9.85
CA ARG A 436 18.05 15.38 -10.98
C ARG A 436 18.73 14.02 -10.80
N LEU A 437 20.02 14.04 -10.43
CA LEU A 437 20.80 12.82 -10.20
C LEU A 437 20.30 12.07 -8.96
N SER A 438 19.97 12.77 -7.87
CA SER A 438 19.48 12.12 -6.65
C SER A 438 18.14 11.45 -6.86
N MET A 439 17.21 12.07 -7.60
CA MET A 439 15.90 11.51 -7.91
C MET A 439 15.97 10.26 -8.80
N THR A 440 17.08 10.06 -9.52
CA THR A 440 17.23 8.96 -10.49
C THR A 440 18.25 7.91 -10.03
N ILE A 441 19.46 8.33 -9.68
CA ILE A 441 20.55 7.39 -9.33
C ILE A 441 20.28 6.67 -8.01
N ILE A 442 19.75 7.38 -6.99
CA ILE A 442 19.47 6.75 -5.70
C ILE A 442 18.41 5.64 -5.85
N PRO A 443 17.25 5.86 -6.50
CA PRO A 443 16.30 4.79 -6.77
C PRO A 443 16.90 3.64 -7.60
N ILE A 444 17.70 3.92 -8.62
CA ILE A 444 18.39 2.88 -9.41
C ILE A 444 19.29 2.03 -8.49
N ALA A 445 20.11 2.67 -7.67
CA ALA A 445 21.03 1.95 -6.76
C ALA A 445 20.25 1.07 -5.77
N VAL A 446 19.18 1.60 -5.18
CA VAL A 446 18.32 0.86 -4.26
C VAL A 446 17.66 -0.34 -4.97
N LEU A 447 17.12 -0.14 -6.17
CA LEU A 447 16.54 -1.23 -6.97
C LEU A 447 17.58 -2.29 -7.34
N VAL A 448 18.77 -1.90 -7.78
CA VAL A 448 19.84 -2.85 -8.15
C VAL A 448 20.27 -3.68 -6.93
N ILE A 449 20.42 -3.07 -5.75
CA ILE A 449 20.71 -3.79 -4.51
C ILE A 449 19.58 -4.78 -4.21
N GLY A 450 18.33 -4.34 -4.27
CA GLY A 450 17.16 -5.20 -4.06
C GLY A 450 17.10 -6.38 -5.03
N PHE A 451 17.40 -6.14 -6.30
CA PHE A 451 17.49 -7.18 -7.33
C PHE A 451 18.58 -8.22 -7.01
N ILE A 452 19.80 -7.77 -6.65
CA ILE A 452 20.91 -8.66 -6.32
C ILE A 452 20.57 -9.53 -5.11
N VAL A 453 20.04 -8.92 -4.05
CA VAL A 453 19.64 -9.65 -2.82
C VAL A 453 18.57 -10.68 -3.15
N PHE A 454 17.52 -10.29 -3.87
CA PHE A 454 16.45 -11.20 -4.24
C PHE A 454 16.95 -12.35 -5.12
N LYS A 455 17.72 -12.07 -6.18
CA LYS A 455 18.25 -13.08 -7.09
C LYS A 455 19.13 -14.12 -6.38
N LYS A 456 19.86 -13.70 -5.35
CA LYS A 456 20.78 -14.58 -4.60
C LYS A 456 20.04 -15.49 -3.60
N HIS A 457 18.93 -15.03 -3.01
CA HIS A 457 18.33 -15.70 -1.85
C HIS A 457 16.95 -16.30 -2.12
N TYR A 458 16.23 -15.83 -3.14
CA TYR A 458 14.87 -16.33 -3.42
C TYR A 458 14.89 -17.61 -4.25
N ILE A 459 14.32 -18.70 -3.70
CA ILE A 459 14.36 -20.04 -4.31
C ILE A 459 12.99 -20.60 -4.70
N LEU A 460 11.89 -19.89 -4.40
CA LEU A 460 10.55 -20.41 -4.62
C LEU A 460 10.12 -20.26 -6.10
N THR A 461 10.68 -21.07 -6.96
CA THR A 461 10.24 -21.21 -8.35
C THR A 461 8.89 -21.94 -8.43
N ASP A 462 8.16 -21.82 -9.55
CA ASP A 462 6.89 -22.51 -9.77
C ASP A 462 7.02 -24.02 -9.54
N ARG A 463 8.14 -24.64 -9.95
CA ARG A 463 8.46 -26.04 -9.68
C ARG A 463 8.59 -26.33 -8.18
N LYS A 464 9.31 -25.48 -7.45
CA LYS A 464 9.51 -25.65 -6.00
C LYS A 464 8.20 -25.49 -5.23
N LEU A 465 7.34 -24.56 -5.67
CA LEU A 465 6.01 -24.39 -5.11
C LEU A 465 5.12 -25.62 -5.31
N ALA A 466 5.19 -26.28 -6.48
CA ALA A 466 4.46 -27.52 -6.73
C ALA A 466 4.96 -28.66 -5.83
N GLU A 467 6.28 -28.78 -5.61
CA GLU A 467 6.87 -29.75 -4.66
C GLU A 467 6.37 -29.50 -3.23
N ILE A 468 6.32 -28.22 -2.79
CA ILE A 468 5.84 -27.82 -1.46
C ILE A 468 4.35 -28.17 -1.32
N SER A 469 3.51 -27.85 -2.30
CA SER A 469 2.07 -28.16 -2.29
C SER A 469 1.83 -29.65 -2.13
N THR A 470 2.50 -30.48 -2.96
CA THR A 470 2.40 -31.93 -2.86
C THR A 470 2.89 -32.47 -1.50
N GLY A 471 3.94 -31.87 -0.95
CA GLY A 471 4.47 -32.25 0.38
C GLY A 471 3.53 -31.90 1.51
N LEU A 472 2.85 -30.75 1.45
CA LEU A 472 1.85 -30.32 2.43
C LEU A 472 0.60 -31.21 2.37
N GLU A 473 0.15 -31.58 1.17
CA GLU A 473 -0.98 -32.52 1.01
C GLU A 473 -0.72 -33.86 1.69
N LYS A 474 0.48 -34.42 1.54
CA LYS A 474 0.88 -35.67 2.22
C LYS A 474 0.95 -35.50 3.74
N LYS A 475 1.41 -34.33 4.25
CA LYS A 475 1.45 -34.05 5.69
C LYS A 475 0.06 -33.90 6.32
N HIS A 476 -0.92 -33.42 5.56
CA HIS A 476 -2.30 -33.25 6.05
C HIS A 476 -3.13 -34.53 5.94
N GLN A 477 -2.65 -35.54 5.18
CA GLN A 477 -3.28 -36.86 5.06
C GLN A 477 -2.84 -37.85 6.15
N ASN A 478 -1.67 -37.61 6.76
CA ASN A 478 -1.12 -38.39 7.88
C ASN A 478 -1.46 -37.71 9.23
#